data_34958918112c21779021bd7ac5cc45ae
#
_entry.id   34958918112c21779021bd7ac5cc45ae
#
_cell.length_a   1.000
_cell.length_b   1.000
_cell.length_c   1.000
_cell.angle_alpha   90.00
_cell.angle_beta   90.00
_cell.angle_gamma   90.00
#
_symmetry.space_group_name_H-M   'P 1'
#
loop_
_entity.id
_entity.type
_entity.pdbx_description
1 polymer ?
#
loop_
_entity_poly.entity_id
_entity_poly.type
_entity_poly.pdbx_seq_one_letter_code
_entity_poly.pdbx_strand_id
1 'polypeptide(L)'
;MRFVSTRGASPALPFGAALGAGLAPDGGLYVPERLPRFSADDLAALPDAPLADTLAALLRPLLGDDPLARRLDALCAEAASFDIPLVPLRGPGDHLLE
;
A
#
# COMPACT_ATOMS: atom_id res chain seq x y z
N MET A 1 -12.91 1.72 -1.58
CA MET A 1 -12.28 1.87 -0.24
C MET A 1 -12.36 3.35 0.18
N ARG A 2 -12.76 3.60 1.41
CA ARG A 2 -12.82 4.96 1.98
C ARG A 2 -11.66 5.15 2.96
N PHE A 3 -11.21 6.38 3.06
CA PHE A 3 -10.17 6.81 3.98
C PHE A 3 -10.76 7.80 4.98
N VAL A 4 -10.52 7.56 6.24
CA VAL A 4 -11.06 8.33 7.37
C VAL A 4 -9.93 9.02 8.13
N SER A 5 -10.24 10.17 8.74
CA SER A 5 -9.27 10.83 9.60
C SER A 5 -9.06 10.06 10.91
N THR A 6 -7.82 9.99 11.36
CA THR A 6 -7.47 9.42 12.67
C THR A 6 -8.09 10.18 13.85
N ARG A 7 -8.55 11.42 13.65
CA ARG A 7 -9.28 12.22 14.65
C ARG A 7 -10.79 12.12 14.51
N GLY A 8 -11.30 11.57 13.41
CA GLY A 8 -12.70 11.27 13.21
C GLY A 8 -13.63 12.45 12.93
N ALA A 9 -13.11 13.67 12.86
CA ALA A 9 -13.92 14.88 12.65
C ALA A 9 -13.92 15.40 11.20
N SER A 10 -13.25 14.71 10.29
CA SER A 10 -13.21 15.07 8.88
C SER A 10 -14.02 14.11 8.02
N PRO A 11 -14.58 14.58 6.88
CA PRO A 11 -15.27 13.71 5.93
C PRO A 11 -14.35 12.59 5.41
N ALA A 12 -14.92 11.42 5.21
CA ALA A 12 -14.19 10.32 4.58
C ALA A 12 -14.03 10.58 3.06
N LEU A 13 -12.86 10.25 2.53
CA LEU A 13 -12.46 10.49 1.14
C LEU A 13 -12.10 9.20 0.41
N PRO A 14 -12.20 9.15 -0.93
CA PRO A 14 -11.55 8.10 -1.71
C PRO A 14 -10.02 8.28 -1.69
N PHE A 15 -9.29 7.24 -2.09
CA PHE A 15 -7.83 7.19 -2.01
C PHE A 15 -7.14 8.41 -2.63
N GLY A 16 -7.43 8.70 -3.90
CA GLY A 16 -6.78 9.81 -4.62
C GLY A 16 -7.04 11.17 -3.98
N ALA A 17 -8.24 11.41 -3.47
CA ALA A 17 -8.58 12.64 -2.78
C ALA A 17 -7.87 12.75 -1.41
N ALA A 18 -7.79 11.65 -0.66
CA ALA A 18 -7.06 11.60 0.61
C ALA A 18 -5.55 11.85 0.40
N LEU A 19 -4.99 11.25 -0.64
CA LEU A 19 -3.59 11.45 -1.04
C LEU A 19 -3.31 12.93 -1.40
N GLY A 20 -4.18 13.54 -2.19
CA GLY A 20 -4.07 14.94 -2.59
C GLY A 20 -4.25 15.93 -1.43
N ALA A 21 -5.07 15.59 -0.44
CA ALA A 21 -5.27 16.41 0.75
C ALA A 21 -4.06 16.38 1.70
N GLY A 22 -3.33 15.27 1.75
CA GLY A 22 -2.24 15.07 2.71
C GLY A 22 -2.79 14.90 4.13
N LEU A 23 -2.90 16.00 4.89
CA LEU A 23 -3.55 15.99 6.21
C LEU A 23 -5.05 16.22 6.11
N ALA A 24 -5.79 15.61 7.04
CA ALA A 24 -7.21 15.89 7.18
C ALA A 24 -7.45 17.29 7.78
N PRO A 25 -8.58 17.96 7.45
CA PRO A 25 -8.89 19.30 7.98
C PRO A 25 -8.87 19.40 9.51
N ASP A 26 -9.14 18.30 10.22
CA ASP A 26 -9.07 18.22 11.67
C ASP A 26 -7.64 18.01 12.22
N GLY A 27 -6.62 18.00 11.35
CA GLY A 27 -5.23 17.77 11.67
C GLY A 27 -4.87 16.29 11.86
N GLY A 28 -5.79 15.36 11.56
CA GLY A 28 -5.52 13.92 11.55
C GLY A 28 -4.86 13.46 10.25
N LEU A 29 -4.47 12.19 10.23
CA LEU A 29 -4.01 11.50 9.02
C LEU A 29 -5.19 10.75 8.39
N TYR A 30 -5.21 10.66 7.07
CA TYR A 30 -6.12 9.77 6.38
C TYR A 30 -5.59 8.34 6.40
N VAL A 31 -6.37 7.43 6.95
CA VAL A 31 -6.10 5.99 6.99
C VAL A 31 -7.27 5.23 6.35
N PRO A 32 -7.04 4.04 5.79
CA PRO A 32 -8.16 3.24 5.27
C PRO A 32 -9.16 2.92 6.39
N GLU A 33 -10.44 3.06 6.10
CA GLU A 33 -11.53 2.73 7.03
C GLU A 33 -11.45 1.28 7.54
N ARG A 34 -10.92 0.40 6.70
CA ARG A 34 -10.61 -0.99 7.03
C ARG A 34 -9.40 -1.47 6.24
N LEU A 35 -8.58 -2.29 6.87
CA LEU A 35 -7.47 -2.92 6.17
C LEU A 35 -7.97 -4.08 5.30
N PRO A 36 -7.45 -4.23 4.09
CA PRO A 36 -7.68 -5.43 3.28
C PRO A 36 -7.22 -6.67 4.05
N ARG A 37 -7.93 -7.77 3.87
CA ARG A 37 -7.54 -9.07 4.41
C ARG A 37 -6.99 -9.92 3.28
N PHE A 38 -5.84 -10.50 3.51
CA PHE A 38 -5.22 -11.47 2.62
C PHE A 38 -5.24 -12.83 3.31
N SER A 39 -5.74 -13.84 2.61
CA SER A 39 -5.64 -15.22 3.05
C SER A 39 -4.23 -15.76 2.84
N ALA A 40 -3.92 -16.92 3.41
CA ALA A 40 -2.66 -17.60 3.12
C ALA A 40 -2.52 -17.93 1.62
N ASP A 41 -3.62 -18.26 0.95
CA ASP A 41 -3.64 -18.55 -0.49
C ASP A 41 -3.38 -17.27 -1.32
N ASP A 42 -3.94 -16.12 -0.92
CA ASP A 42 -3.66 -14.84 -1.56
C ASP A 42 -2.16 -14.50 -1.47
N LEU A 43 -1.57 -14.73 -0.30
CA LEU A 43 -0.14 -14.48 -0.10
C LEU A 43 0.74 -15.47 -0.88
N ALA A 44 0.34 -16.74 -0.94
CA ALA A 44 1.04 -17.77 -1.71
C ALA A 44 0.92 -17.52 -3.23
N ALA A 45 -0.14 -16.87 -3.67
CA ALA A 45 -0.36 -16.49 -5.07
C ALA A 45 0.36 -15.20 -5.46
N LEU A 46 0.95 -14.46 -4.50
CA LEU A 46 1.81 -13.31 -4.83
C LEU A 46 2.96 -13.81 -5.71
N PRO A 47 3.18 -13.19 -6.84
CA PRO A 47 4.18 -13.64 -7.77
C PRO A 47 5.57 -13.56 -7.13
N ASP A 48 6.41 -14.55 -7.40
CA ASP A 48 7.87 -14.46 -7.21
C ASP A 48 8.40 -13.50 -8.29
N ALA A 49 8.07 -12.24 -8.14
CA ALA A 49 8.11 -11.20 -9.15
C ALA A 49 8.80 -9.96 -8.59
N PRO A 50 9.14 -9.00 -9.44
CA PRO A 50 9.67 -7.71 -9.01
C PRO A 50 8.82 -7.05 -7.92
N LEU A 51 9.46 -6.30 -7.02
CA LEU A 51 8.81 -5.59 -5.92
C LEU A 51 7.60 -4.77 -6.38
N ALA A 52 7.68 -4.17 -7.57
CA ALA A 52 6.60 -3.38 -8.16
C ALA A 52 5.27 -4.16 -8.30
N ASP A 53 5.35 -5.41 -8.74
CA ASP A 53 4.16 -6.25 -8.95
C ASP A 53 3.54 -6.66 -7.62
N THR A 54 4.37 -6.98 -6.63
CA THR A 54 3.92 -7.26 -5.26
C THR A 54 3.25 -6.03 -4.64
N LEU A 55 3.85 -4.85 -4.77
CA LEU A 55 3.25 -3.60 -4.31
C LEU A 55 1.91 -3.33 -4.98
N ALA A 56 1.82 -3.49 -6.29
CA ALA A 56 0.56 -3.30 -7.02
C ALA A 56 -0.53 -4.26 -6.53
N ALA A 57 -0.20 -5.53 -6.30
CA ALA A 57 -1.14 -6.53 -5.79
C ALA A 57 -1.66 -6.17 -4.39
N LEU A 58 -0.77 -5.72 -3.50
CA LEU A 58 -1.12 -5.35 -2.13
C LEU A 58 -1.89 -4.02 -2.03
N LEU A 59 -1.59 -3.07 -2.91
CA LEU A 59 -2.24 -1.75 -2.91
C LEU A 59 -3.58 -1.72 -3.64
N ARG A 60 -3.80 -2.60 -4.61
CA ARG A 60 -5.02 -2.63 -5.43
C ARG A 60 -6.31 -2.66 -4.61
N PRO A 61 -6.46 -3.46 -3.55
CA PRO A 61 -7.67 -3.44 -2.72
C PRO A 61 -7.90 -2.12 -1.98
N LEU A 62 -6.85 -1.34 -1.72
CA LEU A 62 -6.95 -0.02 -1.08
C LEU A 62 -7.48 1.06 -2.03
N LEU A 63 -7.20 0.93 -3.32
CA LEU A 63 -7.69 1.88 -4.32
C LEU A 63 -9.13 1.59 -4.68
N GLY A 64 -9.55 0.31 -4.77
CA GLY A 64 -10.89 -0.05 -5.27
C GLY A 64 -11.13 0.49 -6.67
N ASP A 65 -12.19 1.28 -6.83
CA ASP A 65 -12.61 1.92 -8.11
C ASP A 65 -12.02 3.33 -8.28
N ASP A 66 -11.07 3.74 -7.45
CA ASP A 66 -10.40 5.03 -7.62
C ASP A 66 -9.75 5.13 -9.01
N PRO A 67 -9.83 6.28 -9.71
CA PRO A 67 -9.20 6.44 -11.01
C PRO A 67 -7.72 6.12 -11.06
N LEU A 68 -6.99 6.28 -9.96
CA LEU A 68 -5.58 5.91 -9.85
C LEU A 68 -5.33 4.41 -10.00
N ALA A 69 -6.32 3.56 -9.75
CA ALA A 69 -6.21 2.11 -9.93
C ALA A 69 -5.79 1.72 -11.36
N ARG A 70 -6.19 2.51 -12.37
CA ARG A 70 -5.83 2.28 -13.77
C ARG A 70 -4.34 2.50 -14.05
N ARG A 71 -3.66 3.27 -13.22
CA ARG A 71 -2.23 3.61 -13.36
C ARG A 71 -1.37 2.94 -12.29
N LEU A 72 -1.96 2.12 -11.44
CA LEU A 72 -1.28 1.54 -10.27
C LEU A 72 -0.02 0.77 -10.67
N ASP A 73 -0.09 -0.08 -11.68
CA ASP A 73 1.05 -0.89 -12.12
C ASP A 73 2.21 0.01 -12.60
N ALA A 74 1.91 1.04 -13.39
CA ALA A 74 2.91 1.99 -13.85
C ALA A 74 3.52 2.81 -12.70
N LEU A 75 2.68 3.24 -11.75
CA LEU A 75 3.13 3.98 -10.57
C LEU A 75 4.02 3.11 -9.68
N CYS A 76 3.66 1.85 -9.47
CA CYS A 76 4.47 0.91 -8.70
C CYS A 76 5.80 0.60 -9.41
N ALA A 77 5.79 0.44 -10.72
CA ALA A 77 7.02 0.23 -11.51
C ALA A 77 7.98 1.41 -11.41
N GLU A 78 7.46 2.64 -11.41
CA GLU A 78 8.27 3.84 -11.23
C GLU A 78 8.78 3.99 -9.79
N ALA A 79 7.90 3.80 -8.80
CA ALA A 79 8.23 3.97 -7.38
C ALA A 79 9.17 2.89 -6.85
N ALA A 80 9.10 1.67 -7.37
CA ALA A 80 9.89 0.51 -6.94
C ALA A 80 10.87 0.06 -8.02
N SER A 81 11.58 1.01 -8.63
CA SER A 81 12.58 0.77 -9.67
C SER A 81 13.97 0.39 -9.13
N PHE A 82 14.08 0.07 -7.86
CA PHE A 82 15.32 -0.31 -7.18
C PHE A 82 15.17 -1.67 -6.50
N ASP A 83 16.30 -2.33 -6.28
CA ASP A 83 16.35 -3.59 -5.54
C ASP A 83 16.30 -3.34 -4.03
N ILE A 84 15.62 -4.23 -3.31
CA ILE A 84 15.64 -4.29 -1.84
C ILE A 84 16.20 -5.66 -1.46
N PRO A 85 17.54 -5.81 -1.35
CA PRO A 85 18.16 -7.09 -1.05
C PRO A 85 17.83 -7.53 0.37
N LEU A 86 17.53 -8.83 0.51
CA LEU A 86 17.38 -9.49 1.80
C LEU A 86 18.73 -10.10 2.18
N VAL A 87 19.43 -9.47 3.13
CA VAL A 87 20.78 -9.86 3.52
C VAL A 87 20.72 -10.71 4.80
N PRO A 88 21.27 -11.95 4.79
CA PRO A 88 21.34 -12.77 5.99
C PRO A 88 22.30 -12.15 7.00
N LEU A 89 21.90 -12.16 8.26
CA LEU A 89 22.73 -11.75 9.40
C LEU A 89 23.39 -12.99 10.05
N ARG A 90 24.13 -12.76 11.13
CA ARG A 90 24.88 -13.82 11.82
C ARG A 90 23.98 -14.84 12.51
N GLY A 91 22.79 -14.45 12.95
CA GLY A 91 21.80 -15.33 13.59
C GLY A 91 21.05 -16.17 12.55
N PRO A 92 20.79 -17.48 12.81
CA PRO A 92 19.98 -18.29 11.92
C PRO A 92 18.57 -17.72 11.83
N GLY A 93 18.11 -17.46 10.60
CA GLY A 93 16.80 -16.88 10.34
C GLY A 93 16.70 -15.36 10.47
N ASP A 94 17.77 -14.67 10.88
CA ASP A 94 17.82 -13.22 10.95
C ASP A 94 18.28 -12.62 9.63
N HIS A 95 17.55 -11.62 9.15
CA HIS A 95 17.82 -10.94 7.88
C HIS A 95 17.68 -9.44 8.04
N LEU A 96 18.42 -8.71 7.20
CA LEU A 96 18.28 -7.27 7.02
C LEU A 96 17.67 -7.01 5.64
N LEU A 97 16.68 -6.15 5.61
CA LEU A 97 16.12 -5.60 4.37
C LEU A 97 16.81 -4.26 4.12
N GLU A 98 17.62 -4.17 3.07
CA GLU A 98 18.37 -2.97 2.70
C GLU A 98 17.65 -2.09 1.69
#